data_4e1e24d4abfc4bca1e1d783f858ae3fe
#
_entry.id   4e1e24d4abfc4bca1e1d783f858ae3fe
#
_cell.length_a   1.000
_cell.length_b   1.000
_cell.length_c   1.000
_cell.angle_alpha   90.00
_cell.angle_beta   90.00
_cell.angle_gamma   90.00
#
_symmetry.space_group_name_H-M   'P 1'
#
loop_
_entity.id
_entity.type
_entity.pdbx_description
1 polymer ?
#
loop_
_entity_poly.entity_id
_entity_poly.type
_entity_poly.pdbx_seq_one_letter_code
_entity_poly.pdbx_strand_id
1 'polypeptide(L)'
;MKGNIGQLMKQAQQMQENMRRMQESLASTEVEGQSGAGMVKVQMSCKHEVKRVSIDPSLVGDDREMLEDLLVAAFNDAAHKVEATIAEKMSGMTAGLGLPPGFKLPF
;
A
#
# COMPACT_ATOMS: atom_id res chain seq x y z
N MET A 1 -16.79 -35.66 14.59
CA MET A 1 -16.04 -34.49 15.07
C MET A 1 -14.58 -34.50 14.67
N LYS A 2 -13.99 -35.67 14.48
CA LYS A 2 -12.57 -35.77 14.11
C LYS A 2 -12.29 -35.13 12.75
N GLY A 3 -13.22 -35.19 11.79
CA GLY A 3 -13.04 -34.59 10.48
C GLY A 3 -13.03 -33.07 10.49
N ASN A 4 -13.72 -32.44 11.45
CA ASN A 4 -13.82 -30.99 11.51
C ASN A 4 -12.53 -30.32 11.98
N ILE A 5 -11.77 -30.98 12.85
CA ILE A 5 -10.51 -30.44 13.34
C ILE A 5 -9.49 -30.35 12.21
N GLY A 6 -9.40 -31.40 11.38
CA GLY A 6 -8.50 -31.40 10.23
C GLY A 6 -8.84 -30.31 9.22
N GLN A 7 -10.15 -30.11 8.96
CA GLN A 7 -10.60 -29.06 8.07
C GLN A 7 -10.30 -27.67 8.61
N LEU A 8 -10.53 -27.47 9.92
CA LEU A 8 -10.24 -26.18 10.56
C LEU A 8 -8.75 -25.85 10.51
N MET A 9 -7.90 -26.85 10.75
CA MET A 9 -6.46 -26.67 10.66
C MET A 9 -6.03 -26.34 9.23
N LYS A 10 -6.64 -26.99 8.26
CA LYS A 10 -6.35 -26.73 6.85
C LYS A 10 -6.76 -25.32 6.44
N GLN A 11 -7.93 -24.87 6.90
CA GLN A 11 -8.41 -23.51 6.64
C GLN A 11 -7.51 -22.49 7.29
N ALA A 12 -7.05 -22.74 8.52
CA ALA A 12 -6.13 -21.85 9.21
C ALA A 12 -4.81 -21.74 8.47
N GLN A 13 -4.27 -22.85 7.97
CA GLN A 13 -3.04 -22.86 7.19
C GLN A 13 -3.21 -22.09 5.88
N GLN A 14 -4.34 -22.24 5.20
CA GLN A 14 -4.63 -21.51 3.97
C GLN A 14 -4.73 -20.02 4.23
N MET A 15 -5.36 -19.64 5.36
CA MET A 15 -5.47 -18.23 5.72
C MET A 15 -4.09 -17.63 6.00
N GLN A 16 -3.24 -18.34 6.73
CA GLN A 16 -1.87 -17.88 6.96
C GLN A 16 -1.09 -17.72 5.66
N GLU A 17 -1.24 -18.66 4.75
CA GLU A 17 -0.58 -18.59 3.45
C GLU A 17 -1.09 -17.42 2.63
N ASN A 18 -2.40 -17.17 2.64
CA ASN A 18 -3.01 -16.05 1.95
C ASN A 18 -2.52 -14.72 2.52
N MET A 19 -2.40 -14.64 3.85
CA MET A 19 -1.87 -13.43 4.50
C MET A 19 -0.42 -13.20 4.13
N ARG A 20 0.39 -14.26 4.10
CA ARG A 20 1.79 -14.15 3.71
C ARG A 20 1.92 -13.64 2.27
N ARG A 21 1.12 -14.19 1.37
CA ARG A 21 1.11 -13.74 -0.03
C ARG A 21 0.64 -12.30 -0.15
N MET A 22 -0.34 -11.90 0.66
CA MET A 22 -0.81 -10.53 0.68
C MET A 22 0.31 -9.58 1.10
N GLN A 23 1.05 -9.92 2.16
CA GLN A 23 2.15 -9.09 2.62
C GLN A 23 3.27 -9.00 1.58
N GLU A 24 3.59 -10.12 0.93
CA GLU A 24 4.57 -10.12 -0.16
C GLU A 24 4.10 -9.26 -1.32
N SER A 25 2.83 -9.35 -1.67
CA SER A 25 2.24 -8.53 -2.72
C SER A 25 2.32 -7.05 -2.39
N LEU A 26 2.02 -6.67 -1.14
CA LEU A 26 2.11 -5.29 -0.70
C LEU A 26 3.55 -4.77 -0.77
N ALA A 27 4.52 -5.61 -0.40
CA ALA A 27 5.93 -5.22 -0.45
C ALA A 27 6.42 -4.98 -1.88
N SER A 28 5.87 -5.72 -2.85
CA SER A 28 6.27 -5.60 -4.25
C SER A 28 5.40 -4.65 -5.07
N THR A 29 4.26 -4.21 -4.53
CA THR A 29 3.37 -3.27 -5.22
C THR A 29 3.80 -1.84 -4.89
N GLU A 30 4.02 -1.05 -5.94
CA GLU A 30 4.45 0.34 -5.79
C GLU A 30 3.40 1.28 -6.36
N VAL A 31 3.30 2.45 -5.74
CA VAL A 31 2.47 3.54 -6.21
C VAL A 31 3.34 4.76 -6.46
N GLU A 32 2.85 5.66 -7.30
CA GLU A 32 3.55 6.91 -7.57
C GLU A 32 2.72 8.07 -7.03
N GLY A 33 3.29 8.78 -6.07
CA GLY A 33 2.76 10.06 -5.61
C GLY A 33 3.42 11.18 -6.38
N GLN A 34 2.70 12.27 -6.58
CA GLN A 34 3.24 13.40 -7.32
C GLN A 34 2.67 14.72 -6.83
N SER A 35 3.40 15.78 -7.12
CA SER A 35 2.97 17.15 -6.85
C SER A 35 3.57 18.08 -7.90
N GLY A 36 3.09 19.33 -7.95
CA GLY A 36 3.60 20.31 -8.90
C GLY A 36 3.44 19.87 -10.36
N ALA A 37 2.30 19.26 -10.71
CA ALA A 37 2.04 18.76 -12.06
C ALA A 37 3.09 17.76 -12.53
N GLY A 38 3.57 16.91 -11.60
CA GLY A 38 4.53 15.87 -11.91
C GLY A 38 5.98 16.27 -11.78
N MET A 39 6.26 17.51 -11.32
CA MET A 39 7.65 17.95 -11.12
C MET A 39 8.33 17.24 -9.95
N VAL A 40 7.57 16.79 -8.96
CA VAL A 40 8.06 15.94 -7.89
C VAL A 40 7.27 14.64 -7.91
N LYS A 41 7.98 13.51 -7.96
CA LYS A 41 7.38 12.19 -7.97
C LYS A 41 8.04 11.34 -6.91
N VAL A 42 7.23 10.54 -6.20
CA VAL A 42 7.69 9.64 -5.16
C VAL A 42 7.15 8.25 -5.45
N GLN A 43 8.04 7.26 -5.54
CA GLN A 43 7.63 5.86 -5.65
C GLN A 43 7.70 5.23 -4.26
N MET A 44 6.59 4.64 -3.84
CA MET A 44 6.45 4.07 -2.51
C MET A 44 5.81 2.69 -2.61
N SER A 45 6.33 1.74 -1.84
CA SER A 45 5.71 0.43 -1.75
C SER A 45 4.47 0.51 -0.88
N CYS A 46 3.59 -0.50 -0.99
CA CYS A 46 2.41 -0.58 -0.12
C CYS A 46 2.77 -0.93 1.33
N LYS A 47 4.04 -1.07 1.66
CA LYS A 47 4.53 -1.13 3.02
C LYS A 47 5.09 0.21 3.50
N HIS A 48 4.79 1.28 2.78
CA HIS A 48 5.22 2.65 3.09
C HIS A 48 6.73 2.84 3.04
N GLU A 49 7.42 2.05 2.22
CA GLU A 49 8.84 2.27 1.96
C GLU A 49 9.00 3.13 0.72
N VAL A 50 9.72 4.22 0.87
CA VAL A 50 10.06 5.07 -0.27
C VAL A 50 11.17 4.41 -1.06
N LYS A 51 10.91 4.15 -2.34
CA LYS A 51 11.87 3.51 -3.22
C LYS A 51 12.64 4.51 -4.06
N ARG A 52 12.00 5.61 -4.44
CA ARG A 52 12.61 6.60 -5.31
C ARG A 52 11.91 7.95 -5.17
N VAL A 53 12.72 9.01 -5.27
CA VAL A 53 12.21 10.37 -5.38
C VAL A 53 12.80 10.99 -6.63
N SER A 54 11.94 11.53 -7.50
CA SER A 54 12.37 12.26 -8.69
C SER A 54 11.98 13.72 -8.55
N ILE A 55 12.93 14.61 -8.78
CA ILE A 55 12.74 16.05 -8.67
C ILE A 55 13.15 16.69 -9.99
N ASP A 56 12.26 17.51 -10.56
CA ASP A 56 12.59 18.26 -11.75
C ASP A 56 13.77 19.21 -11.46
N PRO A 57 14.79 19.25 -12.33
CA PRO A 57 15.95 20.11 -12.08
C PRO A 57 15.62 21.59 -11.90
N SER A 58 14.52 22.08 -12.50
CA SER A 58 14.11 23.46 -12.36
C SER A 58 13.72 23.85 -10.93
N LEU A 59 13.41 22.85 -10.08
CA LEU A 59 13.05 23.09 -8.69
C LEU A 59 14.28 23.18 -7.78
N VAL A 60 15.43 22.78 -8.26
CA VAL A 60 16.67 22.79 -7.47
C VAL A 60 17.36 24.11 -7.67
N GLY A 61 17.30 24.98 -6.68
CA GLY A 61 17.94 26.30 -6.79
C GLY A 61 17.38 27.29 -5.80
N ASP A 62 16.65 28.28 -6.29
CA ASP A 62 16.38 29.49 -5.55
C ASP A 62 15.30 29.40 -4.49
N ASP A 63 14.31 28.48 -4.65
CA ASP A 63 13.19 28.38 -3.72
C ASP A 63 13.16 27.02 -3.04
N ARG A 64 13.97 26.92 -1.99
CA ARG A 64 14.04 25.68 -1.20
C ARG A 64 12.73 25.39 -0.47
N GLU A 65 12.06 26.42 0.00
CA GLU A 65 10.80 26.30 0.73
C GLU A 65 9.71 25.70 -0.15
N MET A 66 9.62 26.16 -1.39
CA MET A 66 8.67 25.61 -2.36
C MET A 66 8.97 24.13 -2.63
N LEU A 67 10.24 23.76 -2.77
CA LEU A 67 10.64 22.37 -2.97
C LEU A 67 10.24 21.51 -1.77
N GLU A 68 10.47 22.00 -0.55
CA GLU A 68 10.09 21.29 0.65
C GLU A 68 8.57 21.04 0.69
N ASP A 69 7.77 22.05 0.36
CA ASP A 69 6.31 21.92 0.33
C ASP A 69 5.85 20.91 -0.74
N LEU A 70 6.48 20.93 -1.90
CA LEU A 70 6.16 19.99 -2.97
C LEU A 70 6.53 18.55 -2.58
N LEU A 71 7.63 18.38 -1.85
CA LEU A 71 8.01 17.06 -1.33
C LEU A 71 6.97 16.53 -0.35
N VAL A 72 6.52 17.36 0.58
CA VAL A 72 5.47 16.97 1.52
C VAL A 72 4.21 16.54 0.78
N ALA A 73 3.79 17.32 -0.20
CA ALA A 73 2.60 17.02 -0.98
C ALA A 73 2.75 15.69 -1.75
N ALA A 74 3.92 15.46 -2.35
CA ALA A 74 4.16 14.23 -3.10
C ALA A 74 4.19 13.00 -2.19
N PHE A 75 4.83 13.10 -1.01
CA PHE A 75 4.84 12.00 -0.05
C PHE A 75 3.44 11.68 0.46
N ASN A 76 2.65 12.71 0.76
CA ASN A 76 1.28 12.51 1.22
C ASN A 76 0.40 11.91 0.13
N ASP A 77 0.58 12.33 -1.11
CA ASP A 77 -0.12 11.75 -2.25
C ASP A 77 0.21 10.25 -2.38
N ALA A 78 1.49 9.91 -2.27
CA ALA A 78 1.91 8.51 -2.31
C ALA A 78 1.30 7.71 -1.17
N ALA A 79 1.32 8.25 0.06
CA ALA A 79 0.75 7.56 1.22
C ALA A 79 -0.74 7.31 1.07
N HIS A 80 -1.48 8.29 0.53
CA HIS A 80 -2.92 8.12 0.28
C HIS A 80 -3.18 7.03 -0.77
N LYS A 81 -2.35 6.99 -1.81
CA LYS A 81 -2.48 5.96 -2.84
C LYS A 81 -2.12 4.57 -2.30
N VAL A 82 -1.15 4.47 -1.41
CA VAL A 82 -0.84 3.21 -0.73
C VAL A 82 -2.05 2.74 0.06
N GLU A 83 -2.66 3.61 0.85
CA GLU A 83 -3.83 3.25 1.64
C GLU A 83 -5.00 2.79 0.76
N ALA A 84 -5.24 3.49 -0.34
CA ALA A 84 -6.29 3.12 -1.29
C ALA A 84 -6.01 1.74 -1.91
N THR A 85 -4.75 1.48 -2.27
CA THR A 85 -4.35 0.20 -2.86
C THR A 85 -4.48 -0.94 -1.86
N ILE A 86 -4.08 -0.71 -0.60
CA ILE A 86 -4.25 -1.70 0.47
C ILE A 86 -5.72 -2.01 0.68
N ALA A 87 -6.56 -0.99 0.76
CA ALA A 87 -8.01 -1.16 0.94
C ALA A 87 -8.62 -1.98 -0.19
N GLU A 88 -8.18 -1.72 -1.42
CA GLU A 88 -8.65 -2.45 -2.60
C GLU A 88 -8.24 -3.93 -2.54
N LYS A 89 -7.00 -4.21 -2.18
CA LYS A 89 -6.50 -5.59 -2.04
C LYS A 89 -7.22 -6.32 -0.91
N MET A 90 -7.45 -5.65 0.21
CA MET A 90 -8.14 -6.22 1.35
C MET A 90 -9.61 -6.47 1.05
N SER A 91 -10.25 -5.60 0.29
CA SER A 91 -11.63 -5.78 -0.14
C SER A 91 -11.78 -7.07 -0.95
N GLY A 92 -10.84 -7.33 -1.87
CA GLY A 92 -10.83 -8.59 -2.62
C GLY A 92 -10.67 -9.80 -1.72
N MET A 93 -9.81 -9.69 -0.71
CA MET A 93 -9.57 -10.77 0.25
C MET A 93 -10.77 -11.03 1.13
N THR A 94 -11.41 -9.97 1.66
CA THR A 94 -12.59 -10.12 2.51
C THR A 94 -13.79 -10.63 1.74
N ALA A 95 -13.93 -10.26 0.47
CA ALA A 95 -14.98 -10.79 -0.38
C ALA A 95 -14.83 -12.30 -0.54
N GLY A 96 -13.60 -12.80 -0.70
CA GLY A 96 -13.32 -14.22 -0.77
C GLY A 96 -13.60 -14.97 0.52
N LEU A 97 -13.54 -14.30 1.66
CA LEU A 97 -13.81 -14.89 2.96
C LEU A 97 -15.27 -14.76 3.40
N GLY A 98 -16.09 -14.04 2.63
CA GLY A 98 -17.49 -13.83 2.97
C GLY A 98 -17.70 -12.89 4.15
N LEU A 99 -16.73 -12.05 4.45
CA LEU A 99 -16.84 -11.08 5.55
C LEU A 99 -17.72 -9.90 5.15
N PRO A 100 -18.40 -9.26 6.13
CA PRO A 100 -19.30 -8.15 5.81
C PRO A 100 -18.53 -6.94 5.30
N PRO A 101 -19.18 -6.09 4.48
CA PRO A 101 -18.56 -4.84 4.03
C PRO A 101 -18.14 -3.98 5.20
N GLY A 102 -16.98 -3.35 5.09
CA GLY A 102 -16.45 -2.50 6.15
C GLY A 102 -15.66 -3.21 7.22
N PHE A 103 -15.58 -4.54 7.17
CA PHE A 103 -14.75 -5.29 8.09
C PHE A 103 -13.28 -4.95 7.88
N LYS A 104 -12.59 -4.60 8.95
CA LYS A 104 -11.17 -4.25 8.90
C LYS A 104 -10.33 -5.36 9.52
N LEU A 105 -9.31 -5.79 8.77
CA LEU A 105 -8.36 -6.76 9.28
C LEU A 105 -7.22 -6.02 10.01
N PRO A 106 -6.62 -6.63 11.04
CA PRO A 106 -5.56 -5.99 11.82
C PRO A 106 -4.20 -6.11 11.13
N PHE A 107 -4.00 -5.34 10.06
CA PHE A 107 -2.67 -5.19 9.47
C PHE A 107 -2.40 -3.86 8.82
#